data_b81a6edc559dba6bea4872da059dbe4f
#
_entry.id   b81a6edc559dba6bea4872da059dbe4f
#
_cell.length_a   1.000
_cell.length_b   1.000
_cell.length_c   1.000
_cell.angle_alpha   90.00
_cell.angle_beta   90.00
_cell.angle_gamma   90.00
#
_symmetry.space_group_name_H-M   'P 1'
#
loop_
_entity.id
_entity.type
_entity.pdbx_description
1 polymer ?
#
loop_
_entity_poly.entity_id
_entity_poly.type
_entity_poly.pdbx_seq_one_letter_code
_entity_poly.pdbx_strand_id
1 'polypeptide(L)'
;MTGGVEALTGPVPGWAGVAVREVVDPHDHEVSAPATDTLQLILVTAGSYLIESARPQGRWARGHAAPGRAAATAPGREIRASWRSPSAEVFRSLHVTVSAPLLAGVLAAMPGASPERLDFLAVGDDFVRSSMLELARAARAGAPSLLAEAVSMSLVAHLLSLPEPGDRGPGLSRAQLALVTEHLSARLADPVTLDELAALVHLSPFHFIRRFSASTGSTPMRHLTALRMEHARDLLRRSDSPVAAIAAACGYGTPAAFAAAYRRHHGVTPREHRLPR
;
A
#
# COMPACT_ATOMS: atom_id res chain seq x y z
N MET A 1 7.37 28.48 -1.11
CA MET A 1 8.80 28.80 -0.92
C MET A 1 9.51 27.48 -0.67
N THR A 2 10.32 27.06 -1.61
CA THR A 2 11.06 25.80 -1.62
C THR A 2 12.24 25.90 -0.67
N GLY A 3 12.14 25.31 0.50
CA GLY A 3 13.18 25.34 1.54
C GLY A 3 14.07 24.11 1.58
N GLY A 4 14.37 23.48 0.43
CA GLY A 4 15.37 22.43 0.36
C GLY A 4 16.69 23.00 -0.17
N VAL A 5 17.81 22.78 0.50
CA VAL A 5 19.14 23.13 -0.04
C VAL A 5 19.43 22.11 -1.15
N GLU A 6 19.36 22.56 -2.38
CA GLU A 6 19.69 21.77 -3.57
C GLU A 6 21.19 21.43 -3.53
N ALA A 7 21.52 20.21 -3.17
CA ALA A 7 22.88 19.70 -3.22
C ALA A 7 23.03 18.86 -4.47
N LEU A 8 23.71 19.41 -5.46
CA LEU A 8 24.26 18.73 -6.65
C LEU A 8 23.23 18.24 -7.70
N THR A 9 23.30 18.77 -8.83
CA THR A 9 22.76 18.50 -10.17
C THR A 9 21.59 19.39 -10.56
N GLY A 10 21.92 20.43 -11.24
CA GLY A 10 21.02 21.11 -12.19
C GLY A 10 20.67 20.16 -13.35
N PRO A 11 19.85 20.60 -14.31
CA PRO A 11 19.55 19.79 -15.49
C PRO A 11 20.86 19.34 -16.13
N VAL A 12 20.97 18.00 -16.35
CA VAL A 12 22.16 17.42 -16.97
C VAL A 12 22.21 17.89 -18.41
N PRO A 13 23.27 18.58 -18.84
CA PRO A 13 23.38 19.07 -20.21
C PRO A 13 23.20 17.93 -21.21
N GLY A 14 22.31 18.11 -22.18
CA GLY A 14 22.04 17.14 -23.24
C GLY A 14 21.00 16.06 -22.88
N TRP A 15 20.47 16.03 -21.67
CA TRP A 15 19.36 15.12 -21.29
C TRP A 15 18.01 15.80 -21.52
N ALA A 16 17.27 15.37 -22.54
CA ALA A 16 16.00 16.01 -22.92
C ALA A 16 14.77 15.41 -22.22
N GLY A 17 14.81 14.14 -21.86
CA GLY A 17 13.66 13.37 -21.37
C GLY A 17 13.68 13.05 -19.89
N VAL A 18 14.80 13.30 -19.20
CA VAL A 18 15.03 12.90 -17.81
C VAL A 18 15.78 14.00 -17.06
N ALA A 19 15.31 14.33 -15.87
CA ALA A 19 16.05 15.18 -14.94
C ALA A 19 16.30 14.46 -13.63
N VAL A 20 17.46 14.73 -13.03
CA VAL A 20 17.88 14.11 -11.76
C VAL A 20 18.35 15.19 -10.81
N ARG A 21 17.88 15.15 -9.56
CA ARG A 21 18.29 16.07 -8.50
C ARG A 21 18.48 15.34 -7.18
N GLU A 22 19.54 15.68 -6.45
CA GLU A 22 19.69 15.31 -5.05
C GLU A 22 19.17 16.45 -4.17
N VAL A 23 18.36 16.12 -3.19
CA VAL A 23 17.70 17.09 -2.32
C VAL A 23 18.02 16.75 -0.87
N VAL A 24 18.31 17.78 -0.08
CA VAL A 24 18.37 17.70 1.38
C VAL A 24 17.07 18.30 1.89
N ASP A 25 16.23 17.44 2.45
CA ASP A 25 14.91 17.85 2.93
C ASP A 25 14.98 18.32 4.40
N PRO A 26 14.15 19.28 4.81
CA PRO A 26 13.99 19.66 6.21
C PRO A 26 13.33 18.55 7.01
N HIS A 27 13.56 18.53 8.34
CA HIS A 27 13.02 17.51 9.24
C HIS A 27 11.49 17.49 9.28
N ASP A 28 10.87 18.67 9.30
CA ASP A 28 9.43 18.83 9.27
C ASP A 28 9.06 19.76 8.13
N HIS A 29 8.17 19.33 7.25
CA HIS A 29 7.79 20.13 6.10
C HIS A 29 6.39 19.77 5.59
N GLU A 30 5.76 20.76 4.99
CA GLU A 30 4.54 20.60 4.21
C GLU A 30 4.81 21.12 2.80
N VAL A 31 4.44 20.32 1.80
CA VAL A 31 4.58 20.68 0.39
C VAL A 31 3.23 20.66 -0.30
N SER A 32 2.97 21.70 -1.08
CA SER A 32 1.89 21.74 -2.05
C SER A 32 2.47 22.18 -3.40
N ALA A 33 2.26 21.35 -4.43
CA ALA A 33 2.71 21.66 -5.79
C ALA A 33 1.59 21.34 -6.78
N PRO A 34 1.43 22.17 -7.83
CA PRO A 34 0.42 21.95 -8.86
C PRO A 34 0.71 20.62 -9.63
N ALA A 35 -0.32 20.12 -10.27
CA ALA A 35 -0.19 19.00 -11.19
C ALA A 35 0.77 19.35 -12.34
N THR A 36 1.61 18.39 -12.71
CA THR A 36 2.51 18.47 -13.86
C THR A 36 2.18 17.36 -14.85
N ASP A 37 2.65 17.47 -16.07
CA ASP A 37 2.55 16.43 -17.09
C ASP A 37 3.66 15.36 -17.00
N THR A 38 4.57 15.51 -16.04
CA THR A 38 5.73 14.65 -15.81
C THR A 38 5.49 13.60 -14.73
N LEU A 39 6.16 12.47 -14.82
CA LEU A 39 6.26 11.51 -13.71
C LEU A 39 7.36 11.97 -12.76
N GLN A 40 7.01 12.12 -11.48
CA GLN A 40 7.96 12.44 -10.41
C GLN A 40 8.27 11.19 -9.60
N LEU A 41 9.54 10.86 -9.44
CA LEU A 41 10.03 9.74 -8.63
C LEU A 41 10.95 10.27 -7.53
N ILE A 42 10.79 9.79 -6.32
CA ILE A 42 11.60 10.17 -5.16
C ILE A 42 12.13 8.90 -4.51
N LEU A 43 13.43 8.79 -4.34
CA LEU A 43 14.10 7.72 -3.62
C LEU A 43 14.74 8.29 -2.36
N VAL A 44 14.43 7.75 -1.19
CA VAL A 44 15.10 8.08 0.05
C VAL A 44 16.50 7.47 0.06
N THR A 45 17.54 8.29 0.26
CA THR A 45 18.94 7.85 0.30
C THR A 45 19.55 7.90 1.70
N ALA A 46 19.05 8.78 2.57
CA ALA A 46 19.45 8.85 3.98
C ALA A 46 18.34 9.41 4.86
N GLY A 47 18.36 9.05 6.14
CA GLY A 47 17.35 9.44 7.11
C GLY A 47 16.03 8.68 6.96
N SER A 48 15.07 8.93 7.86
CA SER A 48 13.73 8.35 7.77
C SER A 48 12.68 9.30 8.33
N TYR A 49 11.45 9.21 7.81
CA TYR A 49 10.32 10.00 8.29
C TYR A 49 8.98 9.33 8.00
N LEU A 50 7.97 9.78 8.72
CA LEU A 50 6.58 9.46 8.39
C LEU A 50 6.05 10.52 7.42
N ILE A 51 5.55 10.07 6.29
CA ILE A 51 4.93 10.91 5.26
C ILE A 51 3.44 10.66 5.20
N GLU A 52 2.67 11.74 5.11
CA GLU A 52 1.27 11.74 4.74
C GLU A 52 1.12 12.44 3.40
N SER A 53 0.42 11.81 2.46
CA SER A 53 0.15 12.38 1.14
C SER A 53 -1.32 12.31 0.82
N ALA A 54 -1.89 13.42 0.36
CA ALA A 54 -3.26 13.47 -0.12
C ALA A 54 -3.42 12.59 -1.36
N ARG A 55 -4.51 11.83 -1.42
CA ARG A 55 -4.90 10.98 -2.53
C ARG A 55 -6.14 11.55 -3.23
N PRO A 56 -6.42 11.14 -4.48
CA PRO A 56 -7.69 11.49 -5.12
C PRO A 56 -8.88 11.21 -4.18
N GLN A 57 -9.93 12.01 -4.29
CA GLN A 57 -11.14 11.91 -3.45
C GLN A 57 -10.93 12.28 -1.97
N GLY A 58 -9.91 13.08 -1.63
CA GLY A 58 -9.70 13.61 -0.28
C GLY A 58 -9.18 12.60 0.76
N ARG A 59 -8.78 11.40 0.35
CA ARG A 59 -8.16 10.41 1.24
C ARG A 59 -6.69 10.74 1.44
N TRP A 60 -6.18 10.51 2.66
CA TRP A 60 -4.77 10.62 2.99
C TRP A 60 -4.14 9.23 3.10
N ALA A 61 -3.01 9.04 2.43
CA ALA A 61 -2.18 7.86 2.58
C ALA A 61 -1.00 8.16 3.47
N ARG A 62 -0.65 7.22 4.34
CA ARG A 62 0.52 7.28 5.22
C ARG A 62 1.56 6.28 4.77
N GLY A 63 2.82 6.66 4.85
CA GLY A 63 3.94 5.79 4.54
C GLY A 63 5.14 6.08 5.44
N HIS A 64 5.97 5.08 5.64
CA HIS A 64 7.28 5.23 6.28
C HIS A 64 8.34 5.32 5.18
N ALA A 65 8.85 6.52 4.97
CA ALA A 65 9.97 6.79 4.07
C ALA A 65 11.28 6.45 4.79
N ALA A 66 12.09 5.60 4.21
CA ALA A 66 13.37 5.13 4.74
C ALA A 66 14.34 4.84 3.59
N PRO A 67 15.64 4.75 3.84
CA PRO A 67 16.62 4.47 2.79
C PRO A 67 16.26 3.25 1.94
N GLY A 68 16.31 3.40 0.62
CA GLY A 68 15.91 2.39 -0.36
C GLY A 68 14.42 2.34 -0.68
N ARG A 69 13.57 3.14 -0.02
CA ARG A 69 12.16 3.25 -0.39
C ARG A 69 11.93 4.40 -1.37
N ALA A 70 11.09 4.14 -2.36
CA ALA A 70 10.72 5.11 -3.39
C ALA A 70 9.24 5.49 -3.30
N ALA A 71 8.94 6.71 -3.71
CA ALA A 71 7.59 7.21 -3.95
C ALA A 71 7.50 7.74 -5.38
N ALA A 72 6.30 7.75 -5.94
CA ALA A 72 6.04 8.35 -7.23
C ALA A 72 4.73 9.13 -7.24
N THR A 73 4.71 10.20 -8.02
CA THR A 73 3.53 10.99 -8.33
C THR A 73 3.28 10.92 -9.84
N ALA A 74 2.12 10.38 -10.20
CA ALA A 74 1.69 10.27 -11.59
C ALA A 74 1.43 11.65 -12.23
N PRO A 75 1.55 11.76 -13.56
CA PRO A 75 1.15 12.97 -14.28
C PRO A 75 -0.31 13.38 -14.00
N GLY A 76 -0.57 14.67 -14.05
CA GLY A 76 -1.91 15.22 -13.82
C GLY A 76 -2.31 15.27 -12.35
N ARG A 77 -1.42 14.94 -11.43
CA ARG A 77 -1.71 14.89 -10.01
C ARG A 77 -1.09 16.05 -9.24
N GLU A 78 -1.91 16.74 -8.45
CA GLU A 78 -1.47 17.74 -7.47
C GLU A 78 -0.76 17.03 -6.31
N ILE A 79 0.36 17.56 -5.86
CA ILE A 79 1.10 17.08 -4.70
C ILE A 79 0.64 17.88 -3.48
N ARG A 80 0.13 17.18 -2.48
CA ARG A 80 -0.02 17.68 -1.11
C ARG A 80 0.53 16.63 -0.17
N ALA A 81 1.62 16.94 0.48
CA ALA A 81 2.25 16.02 1.41
C ALA A 81 2.83 16.77 2.60
N SER A 82 2.84 16.11 3.74
CA SER A 82 3.52 16.56 4.94
C SER A 82 4.34 15.42 5.53
N TRP A 83 5.45 15.76 6.16
CA TRP A 83 6.27 14.76 6.83
C TRP A 83 6.89 15.30 8.11
N ARG A 84 7.19 14.37 9.00
CA ARG A 84 7.91 14.61 10.25
C ARG A 84 8.97 13.56 10.43
N SER A 85 10.19 14.01 10.73
CA SER A 85 11.29 13.13 11.08
C SER A 85 11.37 12.98 12.60
N PRO A 86 11.40 11.76 13.14
CA PRO A 86 11.61 11.54 14.57
C PRO A 86 13.07 11.68 14.99
N SER A 87 14.00 11.83 14.06
CA SER A 87 15.44 11.89 14.32
C SER A 87 16.05 13.20 13.85
N ALA A 88 17.19 13.57 14.45
CA ALA A 88 18.02 14.71 14.03
C ALA A 88 18.91 14.39 12.81
N GLU A 89 18.77 13.20 12.21
CA GLU A 89 19.52 12.81 11.03
C GLU A 89 19.13 13.64 9.81
N VAL A 90 20.13 14.02 9.01
CA VAL A 90 19.91 14.74 7.77
C VAL A 90 19.15 13.83 6.80
N PHE A 91 17.99 14.29 6.34
CA PHE A 91 17.19 13.60 5.36
C PHE A 91 17.68 13.93 3.96
N ARG A 92 17.93 12.91 3.15
CA ARG A 92 18.34 13.05 1.75
C ARG A 92 17.46 12.22 0.84
N SER A 93 17.13 12.80 -0.29
CA SER A 93 16.36 12.13 -1.34
C SER A 93 16.93 12.38 -2.72
N LEU A 94 16.74 11.43 -3.63
CA LEU A 94 17.06 11.52 -5.05
C LEU A 94 15.74 11.67 -5.80
N HIS A 95 15.61 12.76 -6.53
CA HIS A 95 14.45 13.05 -7.35
C HIS A 95 14.76 12.77 -8.82
N VAL A 96 13.92 11.99 -9.47
CA VAL A 96 13.98 11.72 -10.92
C VAL A 96 12.67 12.18 -11.54
N THR A 97 12.77 13.00 -12.56
CA THR A 97 11.62 13.48 -13.34
C THR A 97 11.71 12.87 -14.74
N VAL A 98 10.63 12.21 -15.17
CA VAL A 98 10.50 11.66 -16.52
C VAL A 98 9.52 12.51 -17.29
N SER A 99 9.91 12.97 -18.47
CA SER A 99 9.11 13.87 -19.32
C SER A 99 7.88 13.17 -19.90
N ALA A 100 6.85 13.95 -20.21
CA ALA A 100 5.62 13.48 -20.82
C ALA A 100 5.86 12.72 -22.15
N PRO A 101 6.73 13.17 -23.09
CA PRO A 101 6.99 12.43 -24.34
C PRO A 101 7.60 11.05 -24.08
N LEU A 102 8.58 10.94 -23.15
CA LEU A 102 9.21 9.66 -22.85
C LEU A 102 8.22 8.69 -22.18
N LEU A 103 7.42 9.19 -21.24
CA LEU A 103 6.35 8.42 -20.59
C LEU A 103 5.31 7.94 -21.59
N ALA A 104 4.86 8.82 -22.50
CA ALA A 104 3.90 8.46 -23.55
C ALA A 104 4.40 7.35 -24.46
N GLY A 105 5.71 7.37 -24.81
CA GLY A 105 6.35 6.30 -25.57
C GLY A 105 6.28 4.94 -24.87
N VAL A 106 6.53 4.90 -23.55
CA VAL A 106 6.42 3.64 -22.78
C VAL A 106 4.96 3.18 -22.69
N LEU A 107 4.02 4.07 -22.41
CA LEU A 107 2.60 3.74 -22.33
C LEU A 107 2.06 3.21 -23.66
N ALA A 108 2.46 3.78 -24.79
CA ALA A 108 2.09 3.30 -26.12
C ALA A 108 2.60 1.88 -26.42
N ALA A 109 3.76 1.52 -25.85
CA ALA A 109 4.34 0.19 -25.98
C ALA A 109 3.76 -0.85 -25.01
N MET A 110 2.92 -0.43 -24.04
CA MET A 110 2.34 -1.29 -23.01
C MET A 110 0.80 -1.18 -23.01
N PRO A 111 0.08 -1.86 -23.93
CA PRO A 111 -1.37 -1.81 -24.01
C PRO A 111 -2.04 -2.21 -22.68
N GLY A 112 -3.00 -1.41 -22.21
CA GLY A 112 -3.69 -1.61 -20.93
C GLY A 112 -2.97 -1.06 -19.70
N ALA A 113 -1.77 -0.50 -19.86
CA ALA A 113 -1.12 0.22 -18.77
C ALA A 113 -1.79 1.59 -18.54
N SER A 114 -1.94 1.96 -17.28
CA SER A 114 -2.56 3.22 -16.86
C SER A 114 -1.56 4.07 -16.08
N PRO A 115 -1.43 5.38 -16.37
CA PRO A 115 -0.53 6.28 -15.65
C PRO A 115 -0.81 6.35 -14.15
N GLU A 116 -2.06 6.17 -13.72
CA GLU A 116 -2.45 6.17 -12.31
C GLU A 116 -1.74 5.10 -11.50
N ARG A 117 -1.28 4.01 -12.15
CA ARG A 117 -0.46 2.95 -11.52
C ARG A 117 0.92 3.45 -11.09
N LEU A 118 1.38 4.56 -11.62
CA LEU A 118 2.64 5.21 -11.26
C LEU A 118 2.52 6.10 -10.01
N ASP A 119 1.36 6.09 -9.34
CA ASP A 119 1.14 6.88 -8.13
C ASP A 119 1.19 6.01 -6.88
N PHE A 120 2.32 6.03 -6.17
CA PHE A 120 2.55 5.22 -4.97
C PHE A 120 3.39 5.92 -3.91
N LEU A 121 3.36 5.40 -2.69
CA LEU A 121 4.06 5.94 -1.53
C LEU A 121 4.88 4.86 -0.82
N ALA A 122 6.17 5.13 -0.59
CA ALA A 122 7.07 4.34 0.23
C ALA A 122 7.20 2.84 -0.16
N VAL A 123 7.38 2.55 -1.45
CA VAL A 123 7.60 1.19 -1.97
C VAL A 123 9.09 0.84 -1.90
N GLY A 124 9.41 -0.37 -1.42
CA GLY A 124 10.74 -0.95 -1.50
C GLY A 124 10.82 -1.92 -2.69
N ASP A 125 11.66 -1.59 -3.67
CA ASP A 125 11.90 -2.40 -4.85
C ASP A 125 13.36 -2.21 -5.29
N ASP A 126 14.10 -3.30 -5.42
CA ASP A 126 15.54 -3.25 -5.70
C ASP A 126 15.85 -2.77 -7.12
N PHE A 127 14.98 -3.07 -8.10
CA PHE A 127 15.15 -2.58 -9.45
C PHE A 127 14.93 -1.07 -9.54
N VAL A 128 13.87 -0.57 -8.89
CA VAL A 128 13.58 0.86 -8.78
C VAL A 128 14.76 1.60 -8.14
N ARG A 129 15.21 1.09 -6.98
CA ARG A 129 16.36 1.67 -6.26
C ARG A 129 17.63 1.70 -7.13
N SER A 130 17.98 0.58 -7.74
CA SER A 130 19.20 0.48 -8.54
C SER A 130 19.15 1.35 -9.79
N SER A 131 18.01 1.41 -10.48
CA SER A 131 17.82 2.26 -11.66
C SER A 131 17.92 3.75 -11.31
N MET A 132 17.33 4.21 -10.22
CA MET A 132 17.41 5.61 -9.79
C MET A 132 18.84 5.98 -9.38
N LEU A 133 19.56 5.12 -8.68
CA LEU A 133 20.97 5.35 -8.33
C LEU A 133 21.87 5.36 -9.57
N GLU A 134 21.60 4.51 -10.56
CA GLU A 134 22.32 4.52 -11.84
C GLU A 134 22.10 5.82 -12.61
N LEU A 135 20.86 6.35 -12.62
CA LEU A 135 20.59 7.66 -13.21
C LEU A 135 21.40 8.78 -12.52
N ALA A 136 21.49 8.75 -11.20
CA ALA A 136 22.32 9.73 -10.47
C ALA A 136 23.81 9.58 -10.79
N ARG A 137 24.30 8.34 -10.88
CA ARG A 137 25.71 8.07 -11.28
C ARG A 137 25.98 8.55 -12.70
N ALA A 138 25.10 8.24 -13.64
CA ALA A 138 25.20 8.65 -15.04
C ALA A 138 25.18 10.19 -15.18
N ALA A 139 24.33 10.88 -14.41
CA ALA A 139 24.25 12.33 -14.37
C ALA A 139 25.58 12.96 -13.92
N ARG A 140 26.18 12.45 -12.84
CA ARG A 140 27.47 12.93 -12.34
C ARG A 140 28.63 12.65 -13.33
N ALA A 141 28.54 11.55 -14.06
CA ALA A 141 29.55 11.18 -15.06
C ALA A 141 29.39 11.92 -16.43
N GLY A 142 28.33 12.73 -16.58
CA GLY A 142 28.03 13.37 -17.87
C GLY A 142 27.71 12.36 -18.98
N ALA A 143 27.07 11.25 -18.63
CA ALA A 143 26.77 10.17 -19.59
C ALA A 143 25.79 10.66 -20.69
N PRO A 144 25.81 10.02 -21.90
CA PRO A 144 24.89 10.37 -22.98
C PRO A 144 23.41 10.22 -22.58
N SER A 145 22.51 11.05 -23.14
CA SER A 145 21.05 11.01 -22.90
C SER A 145 20.44 9.64 -23.18
N LEU A 146 20.96 8.92 -24.16
CA LEU A 146 20.50 7.58 -24.51
C LEU A 146 20.53 6.61 -23.31
N LEU A 147 21.57 6.68 -22.47
CA LEU A 147 21.62 5.85 -21.25
C LEU A 147 20.51 6.23 -20.28
N ALA A 148 20.31 7.54 -20.04
CA ALA A 148 19.27 8.03 -19.13
C ALA A 148 17.86 7.66 -19.62
N GLU A 149 17.61 7.82 -20.91
CA GLU A 149 16.32 7.44 -21.53
C GLU A 149 16.08 5.94 -21.43
N ALA A 150 17.05 5.09 -21.77
CA ALA A 150 16.93 3.64 -21.71
C ALA A 150 16.67 3.14 -20.27
N VAL A 151 17.40 3.66 -19.28
CA VAL A 151 17.20 3.31 -17.86
C VAL A 151 15.82 3.79 -17.40
N SER A 152 15.40 5.00 -17.76
CA SER A 152 14.10 5.54 -17.38
C SER A 152 12.94 4.79 -18.04
N MET A 153 13.05 4.42 -19.31
CA MET A 153 12.05 3.58 -19.99
C MET A 153 11.89 2.22 -19.30
N SER A 154 13.02 1.57 -18.99
CA SER A 154 13.02 0.29 -18.27
C SER A 154 12.43 0.42 -16.87
N LEU A 155 12.74 1.50 -16.14
CA LEU A 155 12.20 1.80 -14.83
C LEU A 155 10.68 2.01 -14.87
N VAL A 156 10.18 2.81 -15.83
CA VAL A 156 8.73 3.07 -15.99
C VAL A 156 8.01 1.79 -16.41
N ALA A 157 8.54 1.02 -17.35
CA ALA A 157 7.97 -0.26 -17.78
C ALA A 157 7.89 -1.27 -16.61
N HIS A 158 8.96 -1.35 -15.79
CA HIS A 158 8.96 -2.17 -14.58
C HIS A 158 7.86 -1.72 -13.60
N LEU A 159 7.77 -0.42 -13.30
CA LEU A 159 6.74 0.13 -12.41
C LEU A 159 5.32 -0.18 -12.88
N LEU A 160 5.06 -0.09 -14.20
CA LEU A 160 3.77 -0.43 -14.79
C LEU A 160 3.47 -1.93 -14.77
N SER A 161 4.51 -2.76 -14.76
CA SER A 161 4.39 -4.23 -14.67
C SER A 161 4.21 -4.75 -13.26
N LEU A 162 4.53 -3.93 -12.24
CA LEU A 162 4.32 -4.31 -10.83
C LEU A 162 2.82 -4.48 -10.54
N PRO A 163 2.46 -5.30 -9.56
CA PRO A 163 1.07 -5.36 -9.05
C PRO A 163 0.54 -3.97 -8.67
N GLU A 164 -0.78 -3.79 -8.66
CA GLU A 164 -1.44 -2.52 -8.31
C GLU A 164 -0.87 -1.90 -7.02
N PRO A 165 -0.81 -0.55 -6.89
CA PRO A 165 -0.29 0.12 -5.70
C PRO A 165 -0.97 -0.30 -4.39
N GLY A 166 -2.23 -0.72 -4.43
CA GLY A 166 -2.93 -1.38 -3.32
C GLY A 166 -2.33 -2.72 -2.94
N ASP A 167 -1.58 -3.35 -3.84
CA ASP A 167 -0.93 -4.64 -3.69
C ASP A 167 0.53 -4.52 -3.17
N ARG A 168 1.11 -3.33 -3.22
CA ARG A 168 2.51 -3.05 -2.81
C ARG A 168 2.66 -2.68 -1.32
N GLY A 169 1.55 -2.50 -0.60
CA GLY A 169 1.54 -2.19 0.83
C GLY A 169 2.00 -3.40 1.68
N PRO A 170 2.20 -3.17 3.01
CA PRO A 170 2.50 -4.26 3.93
C PRO A 170 1.33 -5.26 4.04
N GLY A 171 0.15 -4.92 3.49
CA GLY A 171 -1.07 -5.70 3.50
C GLY A 171 -1.24 -6.64 2.31
N LEU A 172 -2.36 -7.36 2.31
CA LEU A 172 -2.88 -8.08 1.15
C LEU A 172 -3.37 -7.09 0.09
N SER A 173 -3.31 -7.48 -1.17
CA SER A 173 -3.95 -6.75 -2.25
C SER A 173 -5.47 -6.66 -2.04
N ARG A 174 -6.13 -5.70 -2.72
CA ARG A 174 -7.59 -5.61 -2.68
C ARG A 174 -8.23 -6.93 -3.17
N ALA A 175 -7.70 -7.52 -4.24
CA ALA A 175 -8.19 -8.78 -4.78
C ALA A 175 -7.94 -9.96 -3.81
N GLN A 176 -6.74 -10.05 -3.24
CA GLN A 176 -6.41 -11.06 -2.23
C GLN A 176 -7.29 -10.93 -0.98
N LEU A 177 -7.48 -9.69 -0.49
CA LEU A 177 -8.32 -9.45 0.69
C LEU A 177 -9.79 -9.80 0.41
N ALA A 178 -10.32 -9.44 -0.77
CA ALA A 178 -11.66 -9.79 -1.18
C ALA A 178 -11.84 -11.31 -1.26
N LEU A 179 -10.91 -12.03 -1.91
CA LEU A 179 -10.93 -13.48 -2.02
C LEU A 179 -10.94 -14.16 -0.64
N VAL A 180 -10.06 -13.73 0.27
CA VAL A 180 -10.00 -14.29 1.63
C VAL A 180 -11.29 -13.97 2.41
N THR A 181 -11.82 -12.75 2.32
CA THR A 181 -13.03 -12.34 3.04
C THR A 181 -14.26 -13.10 2.53
N GLU A 182 -14.37 -13.28 1.21
CA GLU A 182 -15.41 -14.07 0.58
C GLU A 182 -15.34 -15.54 1.04
N HIS A 183 -14.16 -16.14 1.02
CA HIS A 183 -13.94 -17.51 1.51
C HIS A 183 -14.33 -17.68 2.98
N LEU A 184 -13.94 -16.74 3.85
CA LEU A 184 -14.32 -16.74 5.27
C LEU A 184 -15.84 -16.61 5.45
N SER A 185 -16.49 -15.75 4.67
CA SER A 185 -17.94 -15.51 4.75
C SER A 185 -18.76 -16.70 4.26
N ALA A 186 -18.27 -17.42 3.25
CA ALA A 186 -18.92 -18.61 2.71
C ALA A 186 -18.80 -19.83 3.65
N ARG A 187 -17.82 -19.84 4.56
CA ARG A 187 -17.49 -21.00 5.39
C ARG A 187 -17.55 -20.73 6.90
N LEU A 188 -18.53 -19.97 7.34
CA LEU A 188 -18.68 -19.62 8.77
C LEU A 188 -18.93 -20.81 9.67
N ALA A 189 -19.58 -21.86 9.17
CA ALA A 189 -19.86 -23.10 9.92
C ALA A 189 -18.67 -24.07 9.94
N ASP A 190 -17.77 -23.97 8.96
CA ASP A 190 -16.71 -24.95 8.73
C ASP A 190 -15.43 -24.63 9.52
N PRO A 191 -14.58 -25.63 9.77
CA PRO A 191 -13.21 -25.39 10.20
C PRO A 191 -12.42 -24.73 9.08
N VAL A 192 -11.76 -23.62 9.39
CA VAL A 192 -10.87 -22.88 8.47
C VAL A 192 -9.50 -22.81 9.09
N THR A 193 -8.46 -23.14 8.30
CA THR A 193 -7.07 -23.13 8.76
C THR A 193 -6.29 -21.95 8.18
N LEU A 194 -5.22 -21.56 8.85
CA LEU A 194 -4.31 -20.50 8.36
C LEU A 194 -3.59 -20.94 7.08
N ASP A 195 -3.24 -22.22 6.97
CA ASP A 195 -2.57 -22.79 5.79
C ASP A 195 -3.47 -22.69 4.56
N GLU A 196 -4.76 -23.02 4.72
CA GLU A 196 -5.76 -22.89 3.67
C GLU A 196 -5.89 -21.43 3.19
N LEU A 197 -6.04 -20.50 4.12
CA LEU A 197 -6.17 -19.07 3.77
C LEU A 197 -4.91 -18.50 3.12
N ALA A 198 -3.73 -18.93 3.58
CA ALA A 198 -2.46 -18.52 3.01
C ALA A 198 -2.27 -19.07 1.59
N ALA A 199 -2.69 -20.33 1.35
CA ALA A 199 -2.64 -20.97 0.03
C ALA A 199 -3.52 -20.26 -1.00
N LEU A 200 -4.70 -19.75 -0.61
CA LEU A 200 -5.60 -19.00 -1.49
C LEU A 200 -4.92 -17.78 -2.12
N VAL A 201 -3.96 -17.17 -1.43
CA VAL A 201 -3.27 -15.96 -1.87
C VAL A 201 -1.78 -16.18 -2.16
N HIS A 202 -1.37 -17.44 -2.27
CA HIS A 202 -0.01 -17.88 -2.59
C HIS A 202 1.06 -17.32 -1.63
N LEU A 203 0.76 -17.30 -0.33
CA LEU A 203 1.66 -16.85 0.72
C LEU A 203 1.97 -18.00 1.71
N SER A 204 3.10 -17.88 2.42
CA SER A 204 3.30 -18.71 3.62
C SER A 204 2.37 -18.23 4.75
N PRO A 205 1.97 -19.07 5.70
CA PRO A 205 1.09 -18.70 6.82
C PRO A 205 1.59 -17.49 7.61
N PHE A 206 2.90 -17.41 7.84
CA PHE A 206 3.52 -16.28 8.54
C PHE A 206 3.37 -14.96 7.78
N HIS A 207 3.66 -14.96 6.48
CA HIS A 207 3.49 -13.79 5.62
C HIS A 207 2.01 -13.40 5.46
N PHE A 208 1.13 -14.39 5.37
CA PHE A 208 -0.31 -14.17 5.30
C PHE A 208 -0.84 -13.47 6.56
N ILE A 209 -0.55 -13.98 7.77
CA ILE A 209 -0.98 -13.36 9.03
C ILE A 209 -0.54 -11.91 9.10
N ARG A 210 0.74 -11.62 8.78
CA ARG A 210 1.30 -10.28 8.83
C ARG A 210 0.60 -9.34 7.84
N ARG A 211 0.43 -9.77 6.58
CA ARG A 211 -0.21 -8.99 5.53
C ARG A 211 -1.70 -8.79 5.78
N PHE A 212 -2.41 -9.82 6.18
CA PHE A 212 -3.83 -9.73 6.52
C PHE A 212 -4.05 -8.78 7.70
N SER A 213 -3.24 -8.88 8.76
CA SER A 213 -3.33 -8.00 9.92
C SER A 213 -3.01 -6.54 9.56
N ALA A 214 -2.07 -6.30 8.66
CA ALA A 214 -1.77 -4.97 8.15
C ALA A 214 -2.94 -4.38 7.32
N SER A 215 -3.72 -5.22 6.62
CA SER A 215 -4.88 -4.78 5.85
C SER A 215 -6.13 -4.53 6.70
N THR A 216 -6.35 -5.34 7.75
CA THR A 216 -7.64 -5.38 8.49
C THR A 216 -7.55 -4.88 9.93
N GLY A 217 -6.34 -4.66 10.45
CA GLY A 217 -6.12 -4.32 11.86
C GLY A 217 -6.33 -5.50 12.82
N SER A 218 -6.62 -6.72 12.33
CA SER A 218 -6.84 -7.90 13.17
C SER A 218 -6.27 -9.16 12.54
N THR A 219 -5.99 -10.20 13.37
CA THR A 219 -5.54 -11.48 12.84
C THR A 219 -6.67 -12.20 12.08
N PRO A 220 -6.36 -13.09 11.10
CA PRO A 220 -7.37 -13.81 10.33
C PRO A 220 -8.40 -14.55 11.20
N MET A 221 -7.94 -15.24 12.24
CA MET A 221 -8.84 -16.00 13.14
C MET A 221 -9.71 -15.10 14.03
N ARG A 222 -9.21 -13.92 14.43
CA ARG A 222 -10.06 -12.93 15.14
C ARG A 222 -11.09 -12.34 14.19
N HIS A 223 -10.72 -12.11 12.93
CA HIS A 223 -11.63 -11.61 11.90
C HIS A 223 -12.74 -12.63 11.62
N LEU A 224 -12.40 -13.92 11.45
CA LEU A 224 -13.39 -15.00 11.33
C LEU A 224 -14.33 -15.06 12.54
N THR A 225 -13.78 -14.93 13.76
CA THR A 225 -14.61 -14.91 14.97
C THR A 225 -15.59 -13.74 14.95
N ALA A 226 -15.16 -12.55 14.54
CA ALA A 226 -16.04 -11.40 14.41
C ALA A 226 -17.17 -11.65 13.39
N LEU A 227 -16.84 -12.17 12.20
CA LEU A 227 -17.84 -12.53 11.18
C LEU A 227 -18.87 -13.56 11.72
N ARG A 228 -18.41 -14.58 12.43
CA ARG A 228 -19.28 -15.58 13.08
C ARG A 228 -20.21 -14.94 14.10
N MET A 229 -19.74 -14.00 14.90
CA MET A 229 -20.54 -13.30 15.91
C MET A 229 -21.57 -12.36 15.28
N GLU A 230 -21.23 -11.67 14.22
CA GLU A 230 -22.18 -10.85 13.48
C GLU A 230 -23.26 -11.71 12.81
N HIS A 231 -22.88 -12.82 12.17
CA HIS A 231 -23.82 -13.77 11.60
C HIS A 231 -24.77 -14.37 12.67
N ALA A 232 -24.22 -14.73 13.83
CA ALA A 232 -25.00 -15.20 14.95
C ALA A 232 -26.03 -14.16 15.45
N ARG A 233 -25.62 -12.89 15.49
CA ARG A 233 -26.50 -11.78 15.87
C ARG A 233 -27.68 -11.65 14.89
N ASP A 234 -27.42 -11.75 13.61
CA ASP A 234 -28.44 -11.70 12.57
C ASP A 234 -29.42 -12.87 12.66
N LEU A 235 -28.92 -14.10 12.90
CA LEU A 235 -29.78 -15.28 13.12
C LEU A 235 -30.64 -15.15 14.38
N LEU A 236 -30.07 -14.65 15.50
CA LEU A 236 -30.79 -14.43 16.73
C LEU A 236 -31.94 -13.42 16.57
N ARG A 237 -31.78 -12.43 15.70
CA ARG A 237 -32.79 -11.36 15.46
C ARG A 237 -33.83 -11.74 14.43
N ARG A 238 -33.49 -12.63 13.46
CA ARG A 238 -34.33 -12.93 12.29
C ARG A 238 -34.94 -14.32 12.31
N SER A 239 -34.58 -15.16 13.28
CA SER A 239 -35.10 -16.53 13.36
C SER A 239 -35.39 -16.96 14.80
N ASP A 240 -36.33 -17.91 14.94
CA ASP A 240 -36.63 -18.58 16.20
C ASP A 240 -35.77 -19.84 16.45
N SER A 241 -34.73 -20.02 15.64
CA SER A 241 -33.85 -21.19 15.73
C SER A 241 -33.26 -21.35 17.14
N PRO A 242 -33.17 -22.56 17.66
CA PRO A 242 -32.55 -22.80 18.96
C PRO A 242 -31.10 -22.26 18.99
N VAL A 243 -30.69 -21.74 20.16
CA VAL A 243 -29.30 -21.21 20.31
C VAL A 243 -28.26 -22.24 19.96
N ALA A 244 -28.54 -23.54 20.23
CA ALA A 244 -27.64 -24.65 19.84
C ALA A 244 -27.48 -24.78 18.31
N ALA A 245 -28.56 -24.62 17.54
CA ALA A 245 -28.52 -24.63 16.09
C ALA A 245 -27.74 -23.44 15.53
N ILE A 246 -27.92 -22.24 16.11
CA ILE A 246 -27.15 -21.06 15.74
C ILE A 246 -25.67 -21.23 16.07
N ALA A 247 -25.33 -21.83 17.21
CA ALA A 247 -23.95 -22.15 17.57
C ALA A 247 -23.29 -23.04 16.50
N ALA A 248 -23.98 -24.11 16.07
CA ALA A 248 -23.49 -25.01 15.00
C ALA A 248 -23.33 -24.26 13.67
N ALA A 249 -24.31 -23.44 13.27
CA ALA A 249 -24.26 -22.63 12.04
C ALA A 249 -23.11 -21.60 12.04
N CYS A 250 -22.60 -21.24 13.22
CA CYS A 250 -21.45 -20.36 13.39
C CYS A 250 -20.14 -21.12 13.66
N GLY A 251 -20.10 -22.43 13.46
CA GLY A 251 -18.90 -23.25 13.57
C GLY A 251 -18.42 -23.53 15.01
N TYR A 252 -19.35 -23.52 15.97
CA TYR A 252 -19.06 -23.85 17.36
C TYR A 252 -19.54 -25.27 17.69
N GLY A 253 -18.64 -26.12 18.17
CA GLY A 253 -18.95 -27.49 18.54
C GLY A 253 -19.83 -27.62 19.80
N THR A 254 -19.89 -26.58 20.65
CA THR A 254 -20.73 -26.59 21.86
C THR A 254 -21.45 -25.25 22.07
N PRO A 255 -22.71 -25.26 22.55
CA PRO A 255 -23.44 -24.04 22.90
C PRO A 255 -22.75 -23.21 23.99
N ALA A 256 -22.02 -23.84 24.90
CA ALA A 256 -21.29 -23.16 25.98
C ALA A 256 -20.12 -22.32 25.43
N ALA A 257 -19.29 -22.91 24.54
CA ALA A 257 -18.21 -22.20 23.89
C ALA A 257 -18.71 -21.02 23.04
N PHE A 258 -19.83 -21.23 22.32
CA PHE A 258 -20.51 -20.19 21.56
C PHE A 258 -20.98 -19.05 22.47
N ALA A 259 -21.72 -19.35 23.57
CA ALA A 259 -22.26 -18.34 24.48
C ALA A 259 -21.15 -17.50 25.13
N ALA A 260 -20.03 -18.13 25.50
CA ALA A 260 -18.86 -17.45 26.03
C ALA A 260 -18.21 -16.50 24.98
N ALA A 261 -18.04 -16.96 23.73
CA ALA A 261 -17.52 -16.16 22.63
C ALA A 261 -18.45 -15.00 22.28
N TYR A 262 -19.75 -15.24 22.21
CA TYR A 262 -20.77 -14.25 21.93
C TYR A 262 -20.80 -13.13 22.97
N ARG A 263 -20.83 -13.51 24.27
CA ARG A 263 -20.79 -12.55 25.37
C ARG A 263 -19.51 -11.71 25.36
N ARG A 264 -18.36 -12.32 25.07
CA ARG A 264 -17.08 -11.59 24.95
C ARG A 264 -17.09 -10.57 23.82
N HIS A 265 -17.79 -10.88 22.71
CA HIS A 265 -17.85 -10.01 21.55
C HIS A 265 -18.92 -8.91 21.65
N HIS A 266 -20.12 -9.24 22.13
CA HIS A 266 -21.27 -8.33 22.17
C HIS A 266 -21.61 -7.80 23.56
N GLY A 267 -20.96 -8.27 24.63
CA GLY A 267 -21.20 -7.84 26.00
C GLY A 267 -22.41 -8.50 26.67
N VAL A 268 -23.28 -9.17 25.90
CA VAL A 268 -24.50 -9.83 26.35
C VAL A 268 -24.54 -11.29 25.88
N THR A 269 -25.34 -12.13 26.55
CA THR A 269 -25.53 -13.53 26.13
C THR A 269 -26.45 -13.64 24.90
N PRO A 270 -26.37 -14.74 24.11
CA PRO A 270 -27.29 -14.98 22.99
C PRO A 270 -28.78 -14.93 23.39
N ARG A 271 -29.11 -15.42 24.59
CA ARG A 271 -30.51 -15.40 25.11
C ARG A 271 -30.96 -13.99 25.42
N GLU A 272 -30.16 -13.19 26.11
CA GLU A 272 -30.46 -11.78 26.42
C GLU A 272 -30.61 -10.96 25.12
N HIS A 273 -29.81 -11.25 24.09
CA HIS A 273 -29.91 -10.53 22.82
C HIS A 273 -31.17 -10.84 22.02
N ARG A 274 -31.75 -12.04 22.19
CA ARG A 274 -33.00 -12.46 21.53
C ARG A 274 -34.25 -11.85 22.17
N LEU A 275 -34.21 -11.56 23.47
CA LEU A 275 -35.37 -10.95 24.17
C LEU A 275 -35.60 -9.55 23.60
N PRO A 276 -36.84 -9.21 23.19
CA PRO A 276 -37.16 -7.84 22.83
C PRO A 276 -36.90 -6.94 24.05
N ARG A 277 -36.27 -5.80 23.79
CA ARG A 277 -36.09 -4.74 24.79
C ARG A 277 -37.37 -4.01 25.02
#